data_a919df1ae367e0d23e31a80d70726bb1
#
_entry.id   a919df1ae367e0d23e31a80d70726bb1
#
_cell.length_a   1.000
_cell.length_b   1.000
_cell.length_c   1.000
_cell.angle_alpha   90.00
_cell.angle_beta   90.00
_cell.angle_gamma   90.00
#
_symmetry.space_group_name_H-M   'P 1'
#
loop_
_entity.id
_entity.type
_entity.pdbx_description
1 polymer ?
#
loop_
_entity_poly.entity_id
_entity_poly.type
_entity_poly.pdbx_seq_one_letter_code
_entity_poly.pdbx_strand_id
1 'polypeptide(L)'
;MTSLHRVLVVEDYRPFRRILCQLLRQRPDVLIVGEAADGLDGIRQAEALRPDVVVLDIGLPILNGIEAAGQIRARVPDARLMFVTIESSLDVVDQAFSSGAHGYVYKPRAHRDALPVLDAIIRGGRFVSGGLERIAQGDTLASHRHDVVFYSSDAVLTGAFTRFIAGALDEEKAVIVLLTDAHDESLQRRLRASHVDIDLATREKRYVPVSINELLARVMVNGRPDPAKFEDAAQDLLGEVARDANRHAGIAACGECSSTVWANGDVEAAIQLEHLWDEIGKSRQLDILCAYPLAARDVSVRSVRSLCAEHTAVEIN
;
A
#
# COMPACT_ATOMS: atom_id res chain seq x y z
N MET A 1 23.20 21.22 21.29
CA MET A 1 22.54 19.98 21.71
C MET A 1 21.25 19.88 20.93
N THR A 2 21.10 18.94 20.02
CA THR A 2 19.83 18.70 19.31
C THR A 2 18.81 18.20 20.32
N SER A 3 17.69 18.93 20.46
CA SER A 3 16.57 18.50 21.30
C SER A 3 15.99 17.21 20.76
N LEU A 4 15.85 16.19 21.60
CA LEU A 4 15.20 14.93 21.24
C LEU A 4 13.68 15.12 21.22
N HIS A 5 13.05 14.75 20.12
CA HIS A 5 11.59 14.76 19.98
C HIS A 5 11.00 13.44 20.47
N ARG A 6 10.18 13.51 21.50
CA ARG A 6 9.53 12.38 22.17
C ARG A 6 8.28 12.00 21.39
N VAL A 7 8.25 10.81 20.82
CA VAL A 7 7.15 10.34 19.96
C VAL A 7 6.43 9.15 20.59
N LEU A 8 5.12 9.24 20.73
CA LEU A 8 4.23 8.13 21.08
C LEU A 8 3.60 7.59 19.77
N VAL A 9 3.61 6.27 19.59
CA VAL A 9 2.98 5.61 18.42
C VAL A 9 1.78 4.81 18.89
N VAL A 10 0.61 5.08 18.30
CA VAL A 10 -0.67 4.41 18.60
C VAL A 10 -1.19 3.75 17.32
N GLU A 11 -1.06 2.45 17.25
CA GLU A 11 -1.36 1.63 16.07
C GLU A 11 -1.70 0.21 16.54
N ASP A 12 -2.85 -0.31 16.19
CA ASP A 12 -3.31 -1.63 16.64
C ASP A 12 -2.59 -2.77 15.90
N TYR A 13 -2.34 -2.61 14.60
CA TYR A 13 -1.70 -3.63 13.80
C TYR A 13 -0.19 -3.70 14.07
N ARG A 14 0.20 -4.65 14.93
CA ARG A 14 1.59 -4.81 15.41
C ARG A 14 2.66 -4.81 14.30
N PRO A 15 2.49 -5.48 13.14
CA PRO A 15 3.50 -5.44 12.08
C PRO A 15 3.73 -4.03 11.54
N PHE A 16 2.66 -3.29 11.26
CA PHE A 16 2.79 -1.92 10.75
C PHE A 16 3.34 -0.97 11.83
N ARG A 17 2.91 -1.11 13.10
CA ARG A 17 3.48 -0.35 14.22
C ARG A 17 5.00 -0.51 14.30
N ARG A 18 5.52 -1.74 14.14
CA ARG A 18 6.97 -1.99 14.11
C ARG A 18 7.67 -1.29 12.95
N ILE A 19 7.09 -1.36 11.74
CA ILE A 19 7.61 -0.67 10.54
C ILE A 19 7.63 0.84 10.79
N LEU A 20 6.54 1.40 11.28
CA LEU A 20 6.41 2.83 11.55
C LEU A 20 7.44 3.30 12.60
N CYS A 21 7.58 2.57 13.71
CA CYS A 21 8.59 2.87 14.72
C CYS A 21 10.02 2.81 14.17
N GLN A 22 10.32 1.84 13.31
CA GLN A 22 11.64 1.74 12.68
C GLN A 22 11.89 2.88 11.68
N LEU A 23 10.86 3.28 10.93
CA LEU A 23 10.94 4.42 10.03
C LEU A 23 11.24 5.71 10.81
N LEU A 24 10.49 5.97 11.88
CA LEU A 24 10.67 7.17 12.70
C LEU A 24 12.05 7.22 13.39
N ARG A 25 12.57 6.06 13.84
CA ARG A 25 13.91 5.93 14.44
C ARG A 25 15.07 6.20 13.47
N GLN A 26 14.82 6.36 12.16
CA GLN A 26 15.86 6.80 11.21
C GLN A 26 16.31 8.24 11.46
N ARG A 27 15.50 9.01 12.15
CA ARG A 27 15.90 10.34 12.63
C ARG A 27 16.62 10.21 13.96
N PRO A 28 17.86 10.71 14.06
CA PRO A 28 18.66 10.63 15.28
C PRO A 28 18.12 11.51 16.42
N ASP A 29 17.27 12.48 16.09
CA ASP A 29 16.61 13.39 17.04
C ASP A 29 15.19 12.92 17.44
N VAL A 30 14.78 11.70 17.06
CA VAL A 30 13.48 11.10 17.44
C VAL A 30 13.68 10.00 18.48
N LEU A 31 12.94 10.09 19.58
CA LEU A 31 12.87 9.09 20.64
C LEU A 31 11.44 8.54 20.72
N ILE A 32 11.23 7.27 20.39
CA ILE A 32 9.95 6.60 20.64
C ILE A 32 9.85 6.34 22.14
N VAL A 33 8.93 7.05 22.80
CA VAL A 33 8.76 6.99 24.27
C VAL A 33 7.67 6.01 24.70
N GLY A 34 6.80 5.58 23.77
CA GLY A 34 5.76 4.61 24.04
C GLY A 34 5.13 4.06 22.75
N GLU A 35 4.50 2.91 22.89
CA GLU A 35 3.71 2.24 21.84
C GLU A 35 2.39 1.78 22.46
N ALA A 36 1.26 2.09 21.83
CA ALA A 36 -0.07 1.65 22.24
C ALA A 36 -0.77 0.91 21.09
N ALA A 37 -1.70 0.02 21.43
CA ALA A 37 -2.43 -0.79 20.48
C ALA A 37 -3.94 -0.43 20.39
N ASP A 38 -4.39 0.54 21.14
CA ASP A 38 -5.76 1.06 21.13
C ASP A 38 -5.80 2.52 21.56
N GLY A 39 -6.94 3.17 21.29
CA GLY A 39 -7.12 4.59 21.56
C GLY A 39 -7.09 4.93 23.05
N LEU A 40 -7.63 4.07 23.94
CA LEU A 40 -7.64 4.32 25.39
C LEU A 40 -6.25 4.21 26.01
N ASP A 41 -5.47 3.21 25.58
CA ASP A 41 -4.08 3.07 26.00
C ASP A 41 -3.23 4.23 25.46
N GLY A 42 -3.48 4.66 24.22
CA GLY A 42 -2.85 5.85 23.63
C GLY A 42 -3.06 7.10 24.47
N ILE A 43 -4.29 7.36 24.95
CA ILE A 43 -4.60 8.50 25.82
C ILE A 43 -3.84 8.39 27.15
N ARG A 44 -3.87 7.21 27.81
CA ARG A 44 -3.18 7.00 29.09
C ARG A 44 -1.68 7.23 28.97
N GLN A 45 -1.06 6.70 27.91
CA GLN A 45 0.36 6.85 27.68
C GLN A 45 0.72 8.29 27.30
N ALA A 46 -0.10 8.98 26.50
CA ALA A 46 0.11 10.40 26.18
C ALA A 46 0.12 11.27 27.45
N GLU A 47 -0.84 11.06 28.35
CA GLU A 47 -0.93 11.79 29.61
C GLU A 47 0.29 11.52 30.53
N ALA A 48 0.72 10.27 30.63
CA ALA A 48 1.84 9.85 31.48
C ALA A 48 3.20 10.27 30.91
N LEU A 49 3.37 10.14 29.61
CA LEU A 49 4.67 10.30 28.95
C LEU A 49 4.90 11.72 28.41
N ARG A 50 3.84 12.54 28.27
CA ARG A 50 3.93 13.90 27.71
C ARG A 50 4.80 13.96 26.45
N PRO A 51 4.43 13.26 25.37
CA PRO A 51 5.18 13.27 24.12
C PRO A 51 5.08 14.63 23.40
N ASP A 52 6.08 14.95 22.59
CA ASP A 52 6.05 16.13 21.71
C ASP A 52 5.16 15.85 20.48
N VAL A 53 5.14 14.59 20.04
CA VAL A 53 4.32 14.14 18.89
C VAL A 53 3.61 12.84 19.23
N VAL A 54 2.34 12.75 18.88
CA VAL A 54 1.58 11.49 18.91
C VAL A 54 1.27 11.10 17.46
N VAL A 55 1.75 9.95 17.06
CA VAL A 55 1.44 9.32 15.76
C VAL A 55 0.32 8.32 15.99
N LEU A 56 -0.79 8.48 15.27
CA LEU A 56 -2.07 7.90 15.66
C LEU A 56 -2.80 7.35 14.43
N ASP A 57 -3.17 6.06 14.46
CA ASP A 57 -4.12 5.54 13.47
C ASP A 57 -5.55 6.01 13.78
N ILE A 58 -6.38 6.13 12.75
CA ILE A 58 -7.82 6.40 12.90
C ILE A 58 -8.59 5.12 13.23
N GLY A 59 -8.26 4.01 12.57
CA GLY A 59 -8.96 2.73 12.67
C GLY A 59 -8.68 1.94 13.95
N LEU A 60 -8.49 2.59 15.09
CA LEU A 60 -8.16 1.91 16.35
C LEU A 60 -9.37 1.20 16.97
N PRO A 61 -9.16 0.05 17.61
CA PRO A 61 -10.19 -0.62 18.40
C PRO A 61 -10.48 0.14 19.69
N ILE A 62 -11.65 -0.14 20.30
CA ILE A 62 -12.14 0.38 21.58
C ILE A 62 -12.54 1.87 21.48
N LEU A 63 -11.64 2.72 21.03
CA LEU A 63 -11.86 4.14 20.80
C LEU A 63 -11.13 4.54 19.53
N ASN A 64 -11.86 5.08 18.54
CA ASN A 64 -11.26 5.47 17.27
C ASN A 64 -10.23 6.62 17.45
N GLY A 65 -9.31 6.73 16.48
CA GLY A 65 -8.20 7.66 16.59
C GLY A 65 -8.60 9.13 16.60
N ILE A 66 -9.71 9.53 15.95
CA ILE A 66 -10.20 10.92 15.95
C ILE A 66 -10.72 11.30 17.34
N GLU A 67 -11.49 10.41 17.97
CA GLU A 67 -11.96 10.62 19.33
C GLU A 67 -10.80 10.61 20.34
N ALA A 68 -9.84 9.69 20.16
CA ALA A 68 -8.63 9.63 20.97
C ALA A 68 -7.80 10.93 20.83
N ALA A 69 -7.65 11.45 19.63
CA ALA A 69 -6.94 12.71 19.36
C ALA A 69 -7.57 13.89 20.11
N GLY A 70 -8.90 14.02 20.08
CA GLY A 70 -9.61 15.06 20.82
C GLY A 70 -9.34 14.98 22.33
N GLN A 71 -9.33 13.76 22.90
CA GLN A 71 -9.04 13.55 24.31
C GLN A 71 -7.56 13.77 24.67
N ILE A 72 -6.64 13.36 23.79
CA ILE A 72 -5.19 13.60 23.96
C ILE A 72 -4.94 15.12 23.98
N ARG A 73 -5.50 15.85 23.01
CA ARG A 73 -5.36 17.31 22.95
C ARG A 73 -5.87 18.03 24.19
N ALA A 74 -6.97 17.56 24.76
CA ALA A 74 -7.51 18.14 26.00
C ALA A 74 -6.57 17.93 27.20
N ARG A 75 -5.85 16.81 27.27
CA ARG A 75 -4.96 16.42 28.39
C ARG A 75 -3.51 16.84 28.19
N VAL A 76 -3.06 16.88 26.92
CA VAL A 76 -1.69 17.18 26.50
C VAL A 76 -1.72 18.18 25.34
N PRO A 77 -2.11 19.45 25.60
CA PRO A 77 -2.36 20.44 24.56
C PRO A 77 -1.11 20.80 23.74
N ASP A 78 0.08 20.60 24.29
CA ASP A 78 1.35 20.85 23.60
C ASP A 78 1.76 19.73 22.65
N ALA A 79 1.15 18.54 22.76
CA ALA A 79 1.44 17.44 21.87
C ALA A 79 0.89 17.70 20.46
N ARG A 80 1.73 17.51 19.46
CA ARG A 80 1.34 17.59 18.06
C ARG A 80 0.80 16.25 17.60
N LEU A 81 -0.28 16.28 16.82
CA LEU A 81 -0.98 15.08 16.37
C LEU A 81 -0.68 14.82 14.91
N MET A 82 -0.24 13.61 14.59
CA MET A 82 0.01 13.11 13.24
C MET A 82 -0.80 11.84 13.02
N PHE A 83 -1.78 11.91 12.13
CA PHE A 83 -2.50 10.69 11.73
C PHE A 83 -1.71 9.91 10.70
N VAL A 84 -1.73 8.57 10.84
CA VAL A 84 -1.21 7.62 9.86
C VAL A 84 -2.25 6.53 9.67
N THR A 85 -3.02 6.59 8.57
CA THR A 85 -4.23 5.77 8.39
C THR A 85 -4.43 5.34 6.94
N ILE A 86 -5.24 4.29 6.72
CA ILE A 86 -5.68 3.85 5.40
C ILE A 86 -6.84 4.70 4.84
N GLU A 87 -7.47 5.52 5.68
CA GLU A 87 -8.55 6.39 5.23
C GLU A 87 -8.01 7.48 4.31
N SER A 88 -8.64 7.65 3.16
CA SER A 88 -8.24 8.62 2.13
C SER A 88 -9.34 9.61 1.74
N SER A 89 -10.55 9.45 2.31
CA SER A 89 -11.66 10.36 2.01
C SER A 89 -11.40 11.75 2.60
N LEU A 90 -11.79 12.78 1.84
CA LEU A 90 -11.63 14.17 2.26
C LEU A 90 -12.38 14.50 3.54
N ASP A 91 -13.57 13.92 3.71
CA ASP A 91 -14.38 14.12 4.91
C ASP A 91 -13.63 13.66 6.17
N VAL A 92 -12.89 12.53 6.08
CA VAL A 92 -12.08 12.03 7.20
C VAL A 92 -10.83 12.90 7.41
N VAL A 93 -10.20 13.38 6.34
CA VAL A 93 -9.09 14.34 6.44
C VAL A 93 -9.54 15.62 7.14
N ASP A 94 -10.69 16.18 6.74
CA ASP A 94 -11.26 17.37 7.35
C ASP A 94 -11.64 17.14 8.82
N GLN A 95 -12.21 15.99 9.16
CA GLN A 95 -12.47 15.62 10.55
C GLN A 95 -11.19 15.53 11.37
N ALA A 96 -10.14 14.91 10.82
CA ALA A 96 -8.84 14.80 11.48
C ALA A 96 -8.24 16.20 11.76
N PHE A 97 -8.26 17.12 10.79
CA PHE A 97 -7.77 18.48 11.00
C PHE A 97 -8.65 19.30 11.93
N SER A 98 -9.96 19.07 11.90
CA SER A 98 -10.92 19.67 12.85
C SER A 98 -10.68 19.19 14.28
N SER A 99 -10.26 17.94 14.48
CA SER A 99 -9.85 17.41 15.79
C SER A 99 -8.52 17.96 16.29
N GLY A 100 -7.80 18.72 15.46
CA GLY A 100 -6.53 19.39 15.80
C GLY A 100 -5.29 18.69 15.29
N ALA A 101 -5.39 17.88 14.25
CA ALA A 101 -4.23 17.29 13.59
C ALA A 101 -3.27 18.35 13.05
N HIS A 102 -1.98 18.05 13.13
CA HIS A 102 -0.90 18.82 12.52
C HIS A 102 -0.38 18.14 11.25
N GLY A 103 -0.57 16.82 11.14
CA GLY A 103 -0.20 16.05 9.98
C GLY A 103 -1.14 14.89 9.69
N TYR A 104 -1.22 14.56 8.41
CA TYR A 104 -1.98 13.43 7.92
C TYR A 104 -1.15 12.65 6.92
N VAL A 105 -0.97 11.37 7.17
CA VAL A 105 -0.20 10.44 6.31
C VAL A 105 -1.11 9.30 5.90
N TYR A 106 -1.20 9.07 4.62
CA TYR A 106 -1.85 7.89 4.07
C TYR A 106 -0.94 6.68 4.23
N LYS A 107 -1.37 5.63 4.97
CA LYS A 107 -0.53 4.44 5.30
C LYS A 107 0.21 3.86 4.10
N PRO A 108 -0.41 3.68 2.93
CA PRO A 108 0.27 3.19 1.75
C PRO A 108 1.50 4.02 1.33
N ARG A 109 1.55 5.28 1.74
CA ARG A 109 2.66 6.21 1.46
C ARG A 109 3.53 6.52 2.68
N ALA A 110 3.31 5.85 3.81
CA ALA A 110 3.99 6.16 5.06
C ALA A 110 5.53 6.08 4.94
N HIS A 111 6.05 5.13 4.16
CA HIS A 111 7.48 4.98 3.93
C HIS A 111 8.13 6.21 3.27
N ARG A 112 7.36 6.95 2.47
CA ARG A 112 7.78 8.14 1.74
C ARG A 112 7.45 9.43 2.50
N ASP A 113 6.24 9.49 3.07
CA ASP A 113 5.66 10.75 3.54
C ASP A 113 5.78 10.92 5.07
N ALA A 114 5.97 9.85 5.86
CA ALA A 114 5.95 9.95 7.33
C ALA A 114 7.08 10.85 7.89
N LEU A 115 8.30 10.72 7.37
CA LEU A 115 9.42 11.56 7.84
C LEU A 115 9.29 13.03 7.39
N PRO A 116 8.96 13.35 6.12
CA PRO A 116 8.66 14.72 5.70
C PRO A 116 7.52 15.37 6.49
N VAL A 117 6.43 14.63 6.76
CA VAL A 117 5.31 15.14 7.56
C VAL A 117 5.74 15.39 9.00
N LEU A 118 6.46 14.44 9.62
CA LEU A 118 7.01 14.63 10.96
C LEU A 118 7.92 15.86 11.04
N ASP A 119 8.76 16.06 10.03
CA ASP A 119 9.61 17.25 9.89
C ASP A 119 8.82 18.56 9.87
N ALA A 120 7.76 18.60 9.05
CA ALA A 120 6.91 19.77 8.95
C ALA A 120 6.21 20.07 10.30
N ILE A 121 5.69 19.01 10.95
CA ILE A 121 5.04 19.11 12.26
C ILE A 121 6.01 19.63 13.32
N ILE A 122 7.22 19.08 13.39
CA ILE A 122 8.24 19.51 14.35
C ILE A 122 8.61 20.98 14.17
N ARG A 123 8.60 21.48 12.93
CA ARG A 123 8.83 22.91 12.63
C ARG A 123 7.60 23.80 12.84
N GLY A 124 6.49 23.25 13.30
CA GLY A 124 5.25 24.01 13.57
C GLY A 124 4.33 24.16 12.37
N GLY A 125 4.63 23.50 11.25
CA GLY A 125 3.78 23.48 10.07
C GLY A 125 2.62 22.49 10.19
N ARG A 126 1.70 22.57 9.23
CA ARG A 126 0.68 21.54 8.96
C ARG A 126 1.00 20.88 7.63
N PHE A 127 0.75 19.58 7.53
CA PHE A 127 1.07 18.84 6.31
C PHE A 127 0.09 17.70 6.06
N VAL A 128 -0.29 17.55 4.80
CA VAL A 128 -1.08 16.41 4.30
C VAL A 128 -0.21 15.62 3.33
N SER A 129 -0.22 14.28 3.45
CA SER A 129 0.48 13.39 2.53
C SER A 129 0.12 13.71 1.08
N GLY A 130 1.11 13.95 0.23
CA GLY A 130 0.90 14.38 -1.16
C GLY A 130 0.10 13.34 -1.95
N GLY A 131 -0.98 13.79 -2.60
CA GLY A 131 -1.96 12.95 -3.30
C GLY A 131 -3.37 13.11 -2.73
N LEU A 132 -3.54 13.35 -1.44
CA LEU A 132 -4.85 13.70 -0.87
C LEU A 132 -5.30 15.10 -1.28
N GLU A 133 -4.38 16.06 -1.40
CA GLU A 133 -4.67 17.39 -1.95
C GLU A 133 -5.11 17.35 -3.43
N ARG A 134 -4.58 16.42 -4.22
CA ARG A 134 -4.94 16.22 -5.63
C ARG A 134 -6.30 15.55 -5.79
N ILE A 135 -6.66 14.64 -4.88
CA ILE A 135 -8.00 14.05 -4.79
C ILE A 135 -9.01 15.17 -4.46
N ALA A 136 -8.63 16.11 -3.56
CA ALA A 136 -9.45 17.26 -3.19
C ALA A 136 -9.72 18.23 -4.34
N GLN A 137 -8.79 18.36 -5.29
CA GLN A 137 -8.88 19.30 -6.42
C GLN A 137 -9.54 18.70 -7.66
N GLY A 138 -10.02 17.42 -7.61
CA GLY A 138 -10.63 16.74 -8.75
C GLY A 138 -9.63 16.37 -9.85
N ASP A 139 -8.34 16.48 -9.55
CA ASP A 139 -7.31 15.94 -10.43
C ASP A 139 -7.43 14.41 -10.42
N THR A 140 -7.75 13.85 -11.57
CA THR A 140 -7.60 12.42 -11.81
C THR A 140 -6.21 12.03 -11.32
N LEU A 141 -6.15 11.12 -10.33
CA LEU A 141 -4.93 10.50 -9.82
C LEU A 141 -3.98 10.24 -10.99
N ALA A 142 -2.68 10.35 -10.73
CA ALA A 142 -1.66 9.99 -11.71
C ALA A 142 -2.14 8.82 -12.56
N SER A 143 -2.01 8.96 -13.87
CA SER A 143 -2.51 8.02 -14.88
C SER A 143 -2.03 6.57 -14.74
N HIS A 144 -1.43 6.23 -13.61
CA HIS A 144 -0.84 4.94 -13.28
C HIS A 144 -0.88 4.72 -11.76
N ARG A 145 -1.38 3.55 -11.33
CA ARG A 145 -1.33 3.05 -9.96
C ARG A 145 -0.49 1.77 -9.94
N HIS A 146 0.46 1.70 -9.01
CA HIS A 146 1.19 0.48 -8.71
C HIS A 146 1.10 0.23 -7.20
N ASP A 147 0.15 -0.58 -6.82
CA ASP A 147 -0.20 -0.82 -5.42
C ASP A 147 0.32 -2.19 -4.96
N VAL A 148 0.59 -2.34 -3.67
CA VAL A 148 0.96 -3.63 -3.09
C VAL A 148 0.05 -3.98 -1.91
N VAL A 149 -0.35 -5.26 -1.85
CA VAL A 149 -1.05 -5.83 -0.70
C VAL A 149 -0.16 -6.86 -0.01
N PHE A 150 0.03 -6.70 1.31
CA PHE A 150 0.63 -7.73 2.15
C PHE A 150 -0.49 -8.55 2.80
N TYR A 151 -0.47 -9.86 2.61
CA TYR A 151 -1.55 -10.74 3.08
C TYR A 151 -1.08 -11.77 4.10
N SER A 152 -1.97 -12.08 5.06
CA SER A 152 -1.75 -13.06 6.11
C SER A 152 -2.35 -14.43 5.79
N SER A 153 -3.24 -14.52 4.80
CA SER A 153 -3.92 -15.75 4.37
C SER A 153 -4.41 -15.66 2.93
N ASP A 154 -4.63 -16.81 2.29
CA ASP A 154 -5.18 -16.89 0.93
C ASP A 154 -6.56 -16.23 0.80
N ALA A 155 -7.36 -16.23 1.88
CA ALA A 155 -8.66 -15.56 1.90
C ALA A 155 -8.52 -14.04 1.79
N VAL A 156 -7.48 -13.46 2.40
CA VAL A 156 -7.15 -12.03 2.31
C VAL A 156 -6.65 -11.70 0.91
N LEU A 157 -5.71 -12.48 0.38
CA LEU A 157 -5.18 -12.34 -0.96
C LEU A 157 -6.30 -12.34 -2.02
N THR A 158 -7.09 -13.42 -2.05
CA THR A 158 -8.17 -13.55 -3.02
C THR A 158 -9.25 -12.49 -2.85
N GLY A 159 -9.45 -11.99 -1.61
CA GLY A 159 -10.33 -10.86 -1.32
C GLY A 159 -9.83 -9.55 -1.93
N ALA A 160 -8.55 -9.25 -1.81
CA ALA A 160 -7.95 -8.04 -2.39
C ALA A 160 -8.02 -8.08 -3.93
N PHE A 161 -7.64 -9.21 -4.53
CA PHE A 161 -7.72 -9.37 -5.98
C PHE A 161 -9.16 -9.34 -6.50
N THR A 162 -10.13 -9.93 -5.77
CA THR A 162 -11.55 -9.84 -6.16
C THR A 162 -12.02 -8.39 -6.24
N ARG A 163 -11.70 -7.55 -5.23
CA ARG A 163 -12.06 -6.13 -5.25
C ARG A 163 -11.42 -5.38 -6.40
N PHE A 164 -10.12 -5.61 -6.62
CA PHE A 164 -9.36 -4.97 -7.69
C PHE A 164 -9.91 -5.34 -9.07
N ILE A 165 -10.11 -6.64 -9.33
CA ILE A 165 -10.61 -7.15 -10.61
C ILE A 165 -12.04 -6.67 -10.87
N ALA A 166 -12.93 -6.78 -9.87
CA ALA A 166 -14.30 -6.31 -10.00
C ALA A 166 -14.35 -4.82 -10.35
N GLY A 167 -13.60 -3.98 -9.59
CA GLY A 167 -13.53 -2.55 -9.87
C GLY A 167 -12.99 -2.22 -11.26
N ALA A 168 -11.93 -2.90 -11.71
CA ALA A 168 -11.38 -2.69 -13.04
C ALA A 168 -12.36 -3.12 -14.16
N LEU A 169 -13.07 -4.24 -13.98
CA LEU A 169 -14.08 -4.68 -14.92
C LEU A 169 -15.30 -3.75 -14.95
N ASP A 170 -15.71 -3.20 -13.82
CA ASP A 170 -16.79 -2.20 -13.71
C ASP A 170 -16.41 -0.88 -14.43
N GLU A 171 -15.12 -0.53 -14.41
CA GLU A 171 -14.55 0.61 -15.16
C GLU A 171 -14.32 0.29 -16.65
N GLU A 172 -14.84 -0.82 -17.14
CA GLU A 172 -14.67 -1.28 -18.53
C GLU A 172 -13.20 -1.55 -18.92
N LYS A 173 -12.29 -1.74 -17.95
CA LYS A 173 -10.91 -2.13 -18.22
C LYS A 173 -10.79 -3.63 -18.49
N ALA A 174 -9.72 -4.02 -19.18
CA ALA A 174 -9.27 -5.40 -19.19
C ALA A 174 -8.29 -5.66 -18.05
N VAL A 175 -8.27 -6.89 -17.51
CA VAL A 175 -7.42 -7.24 -16.37
C VAL A 175 -6.55 -8.45 -16.71
N ILE A 176 -5.23 -8.27 -16.63
CA ILE A 176 -4.24 -9.35 -16.70
C ILE A 176 -4.01 -9.89 -15.30
N VAL A 177 -4.16 -11.20 -15.12
CA VAL A 177 -4.11 -11.85 -13.81
C VAL A 177 -2.98 -12.87 -13.78
N LEU A 178 -1.94 -12.59 -12.96
CA LEU A 178 -0.74 -13.42 -12.85
C LEU A 178 -0.73 -14.11 -11.49
N LEU A 179 -1.25 -15.31 -11.42
CA LEU A 179 -1.37 -16.10 -10.19
C LEU A 179 -0.72 -17.49 -10.32
N THR A 180 -0.44 -18.08 -9.17
CA THR A 180 -0.20 -19.53 -9.08
C THR A 180 -1.49 -20.28 -9.35
N ASP A 181 -1.41 -21.49 -9.88
CA ASP A 181 -2.58 -22.32 -10.20
C ASP A 181 -3.54 -22.48 -9.00
N ALA A 182 -2.98 -22.67 -7.80
CA ALA A 182 -3.75 -22.83 -6.57
C ALA A 182 -4.57 -21.56 -6.20
N HIS A 183 -3.98 -20.40 -6.38
CA HIS A 183 -4.66 -19.12 -6.09
C HIS A 183 -5.64 -18.74 -7.20
N ASP A 184 -5.36 -19.08 -8.45
CA ASP A 184 -6.27 -18.83 -9.56
C ASP A 184 -7.61 -19.54 -9.39
N GLU A 185 -7.61 -20.84 -9.08
CA GLU A 185 -8.85 -21.59 -8.80
C GLU A 185 -9.66 -20.98 -7.63
N SER A 186 -8.97 -20.57 -6.56
CA SER A 186 -9.60 -19.94 -5.40
C SER A 186 -10.18 -18.56 -5.74
N LEU A 187 -9.46 -17.79 -6.53
CA LEU A 187 -9.90 -16.46 -6.98
C LEU A 187 -11.12 -16.58 -7.91
N GLN A 188 -11.09 -17.48 -8.89
CA GLN A 188 -12.22 -17.66 -9.80
C GLN A 188 -13.51 -18.06 -9.07
N ARG A 189 -13.41 -18.97 -8.08
CA ARG A 189 -14.57 -19.34 -7.23
C ARG A 189 -15.12 -18.12 -6.50
N ARG A 190 -14.24 -17.27 -5.98
CA ARG A 190 -14.63 -16.07 -5.23
C ARG A 190 -15.24 -15.00 -6.13
N LEU A 191 -14.68 -14.77 -7.32
CA LEU A 191 -15.23 -13.84 -8.31
C LEU A 191 -16.66 -14.23 -8.69
N ARG A 192 -16.91 -15.52 -9.01
CA ARG A 192 -18.26 -16.03 -9.29
C ARG A 192 -19.21 -15.84 -8.10
N ALA A 193 -18.74 -16.09 -6.87
CA ALA A 193 -19.52 -15.88 -5.65
C ALA A 193 -19.85 -14.38 -5.39
N SER A 194 -19.00 -13.49 -5.93
CA SER A 194 -19.22 -12.03 -5.89
C SER A 194 -20.00 -11.49 -7.10
N HIS A 195 -20.65 -12.38 -7.87
CA HIS A 195 -21.42 -12.04 -9.07
C HIS A 195 -20.63 -11.40 -10.22
N VAL A 196 -19.33 -11.59 -10.27
CA VAL A 196 -18.49 -11.19 -11.41
C VAL A 196 -18.60 -12.27 -12.49
N ASP A 197 -19.10 -11.91 -13.68
CA ASP A 197 -19.18 -12.84 -14.83
C ASP A 197 -17.81 -12.97 -15.51
N ILE A 198 -16.92 -13.75 -14.89
CA ILE A 198 -15.59 -13.99 -15.42
C ILE A 198 -15.61 -14.81 -16.74
N ASP A 199 -16.65 -15.61 -16.97
CA ASP A 199 -16.77 -16.42 -18.18
C ASP A 199 -17.08 -15.50 -19.37
N LEU A 200 -17.92 -14.47 -19.18
CA LEU A 200 -18.15 -13.42 -20.16
C LEU A 200 -16.89 -12.58 -20.34
N ALA A 201 -16.27 -12.10 -19.25
CA ALA A 201 -15.07 -11.28 -19.32
C ALA A 201 -13.91 -12.00 -20.02
N THR A 202 -13.77 -13.34 -19.84
CA THR A 202 -12.77 -14.14 -20.56
C THR A 202 -13.07 -14.23 -22.07
N ARG A 203 -14.34 -14.46 -22.44
CA ARG A 203 -14.74 -14.47 -23.86
C ARG A 203 -14.51 -13.12 -24.55
N GLU A 204 -14.70 -12.03 -23.80
CA GLU A 204 -14.46 -10.65 -24.26
C GLU A 204 -13.00 -10.21 -24.16
N LYS A 205 -12.10 -11.11 -23.73
CA LYS A 205 -10.68 -10.82 -23.44
C LYS A 205 -10.46 -9.69 -22.45
N ARG A 206 -11.41 -9.49 -21.56
CA ARG A 206 -11.31 -8.55 -20.43
C ARG A 206 -10.77 -9.18 -19.15
N TYR A 207 -10.78 -10.51 -19.03
CA TYR A 207 -10.12 -11.27 -17.98
C TYR A 207 -9.12 -12.21 -18.64
N VAL A 208 -7.82 -11.95 -18.42
CA VAL A 208 -6.72 -12.64 -19.11
C VAL A 208 -5.81 -13.29 -18.06
N PRO A 209 -6.02 -14.58 -17.74
CA PRO A 209 -5.12 -15.31 -16.85
C PRO A 209 -3.79 -15.61 -17.55
N VAL A 210 -2.69 -15.42 -16.82
CA VAL A 210 -1.32 -15.64 -17.30
C VAL A 210 -0.58 -16.54 -16.31
N SER A 211 0.09 -17.57 -16.81
CA SER A 211 0.93 -18.45 -16.00
C SER A 211 2.17 -17.69 -15.52
N ILE A 212 2.34 -17.57 -14.20
CA ILE A 212 3.56 -17.01 -13.60
C ILE A 212 4.80 -17.79 -14.03
N ASN A 213 4.71 -19.12 -14.06
CA ASN A 213 5.84 -19.97 -14.40
C ASN A 213 6.32 -19.74 -15.83
N GLU A 214 5.38 -19.59 -16.78
CA GLU A 214 5.71 -19.30 -18.19
C GLU A 214 6.32 -17.91 -18.34
N LEU A 215 5.76 -16.91 -17.68
CA LEU A 215 6.30 -15.54 -17.69
C LEU A 215 7.72 -15.52 -17.11
N LEU A 216 7.94 -16.08 -15.92
CA LEU A 216 9.24 -16.11 -15.27
C LEU A 216 10.27 -16.90 -16.09
N ALA A 217 9.90 -18.03 -16.69
CA ALA A 217 10.78 -18.77 -17.59
C ALA A 217 11.22 -17.96 -18.81
N ARG A 218 10.37 -17.05 -19.28
CA ARG A 218 10.65 -16.20 -20.42
C ARG A 218 11.55 -15.00 -20.07
N VAL A 219 11.32 -14.38 -18.91
CA VAL A 219 11.97 -13.10 -18.53
C VAL A 219 13.21 -13.26 -17.66
N MET A 220 13.39 -14.41 -16.99
CA MET A 220 14.53 -14.66 -16.11
C MET A 220 15.72 -15.23 -16.87
N VAL A 221 16.90 -14.63 -16.69
CA VAL A 221 18.17 -15.10 -17.24
C VAL A 221 19.19 -15.25 -16.11
N ASN A 222 19.71 -16.44 -15.91
CA ASN A 222 20.68 -16.72 -14.83
C ASN A 222 20.19 -16.28 -13.43
N GLY A 223 18.89 -16.45 -13.15
CA GLY A 223 18.27 -16.06 -11.88
C GLY A 223 17.95 -14.57 -11.75
N ARG A 224 18.18 -13.75 -12.78
CA ARG A 224 17.87 -12.33 -12.76
C ARG A 224 16.85 -11.96 -13.85
N PRO A 225 15.94 -11.01 -13.62
CA PRO A 225 15.09 -10.50 -14.67
C PRO A 225 15.91 -9.75 -15.72
N ASP A 226 15.66 -10.09 -16.98
CA ASP A 226 16.29 -9.39 -18.12
C ASP A 226 15.30 -8.29 -18.60
N PRO A 227 15.69 -7.00 -18.54
CA PRO A 227 14.78 -5.90 -18.87
C PRO A 227 14.24 -5.96 -20.30
N ALA A 228 15.06 -6.37 -21.29
CA ALA A 228 14.62 -6.43 -22.68
C ALA A 228 13.60 -7.55 -22.88
N LYS A 229 13.84 -8.74 -22.31
CA LYS A 229 12.87 -9.85 -22.36
C LYS A 229 11.60 -9.55 -21.62
N PHE A 230 11.68 -8.78 -20.52
CA PHE A 230 10.52 -8.35 -19.77
C PHE A 230 9.68 -7.37 -20.59
N GLU A 231 10.30 -6.38 -21.22
CA GLU A 231 9.63 -5.44 -22.12
C GLU A 231 8.95 -6.16 -23.29
N ASP A 232 9.66 -7.10 -23.95
CA ASP A 232 9.09 -7.91 -25.04
C ASP A 232 7.88 -8.75 -24.55
N ALA A 233 7.99 -9.37 -23.38
CA ALA A 233 6.90 -10.15 -22.80
C ALA A 233 5.70 -9.27 -22.44
N ALA A 234 5.95 -8.11 -21.86
CA ALA A 234 4.90 -7.13 -21.53
C ALA A 234 4.23 -6.60 -22.80
N GLN A 235 5.01 -6.29 -23.84
CA GLN A 235 4.45 -5.85 -25.13
C GLN A 235 3.54 -6.90 -25.77
N ASP A 236 3.94 -8.17 -25.73
CA ASP A 236 3.10 -9.26 -26.27
C ASP A 236 1.79 -9.40 -25.49
N LEU A 237 1.84 -9.42 -24.16
CA LEU A 237 0.67 -9.52 -23.29
C LEU A 237 -0.28 -8.33 -23.48
N LEU A 238 0.27 -7.13 -23.45
CA LEU A 238 -0.51 -5.90 -23.65
C LEU A 238 -1.04 -5.80 -25.09
N GLY A 239 -0.25 -6.22 -26.08
CA GLY A 239 -0.64 -6.24 -27.48
C GLY A 239 -1.78 -7.25 -27.76
N GLU A 240 -1.85 -8.35 -27.03
CA GLU A 240 -2.95 -9.30 -27.12
C GLU A 240 -4.26 -8.69 -26.61
N VAL A 241 -4.20 -7.98 -25.48
CA VAL A 241 -5.34 -7.29 -24.88
C VAL A 241 -5.72 -6.05 -25.72
N ALA A 242 -4.74 -5.27 -26.19
CA ALA A 242 -4.95 -4.02 -26.92
C ALA A 242 -5.50 -4.22 -28.34
N ARG A 243 -5.40 -5.40 -28.93
CA ARG A 243 -6.02 -5.68 -30.27
C ARG A 243 -7.53 -5.46 -30.28
N ASP A 244 -8.17 -5.53 -29.11
CA ASP A 244 -9.59 -5.20 -28.94
C ASP A 244 -9.79 -3.82 -28.24
N ALA A 245 -8.76 -2.95 -28.21
CA ALA A 245 -8.68 -1.70 -27.44
C ALA A 245 -9.78 -0.65 -27.74
N ASN A 246 -10.50 -0.76 -28.87
CA ASN A 246 -11.70 0.05 -29.10
C ASN A 246 -12.89 -0.33 -28.20
N ARG A 247 -12.72 -1.34 -27.33
CA ARG A 247 -13.75 -1.87 -26.43
C ARG A 247 -13.45 -1.69 -24.95
N HIS A 248 -12.23 -1.24 -24.58
CA HIS A 248 -11.81 -1.16 -23.17
C HIS A 248 -11.33 0.23 -22.81
N ALA A 249 -11.73 0.72 -21.62
CA ALA A 249 -11.32 2.03 -21.10
C ALA A 249 -9.85 2.07 -20.61
N GLY A 250 -9.16 0.91 -20.60
CA GLY A 250 -7.78 0.78 -20.16
C GLY A 250 -7.41 -0.65 -19.81
N ILE A 251 -6.23 -0.85 -19.24
CA ILE A 251 -5.74 -2.15 -18.81
C ILE A 251 -5.31 -2.06 -17.34
N ALA A 252 -5.62 -3.10 -16.57
CA ALA A 252 -5.12 -3.31 -15.23
C ALA A 252 -4.39 -4.65 -15.15
N ALA A 253 -3.47 -4.81 -14.20
CA ALA A 253 -2.77 -6.07 -13.96
C ALA A 253 -2.74 -6.37 -12.45
N CYS A 254 -2.90 -7.62 -12.06
CA CYS A 254 -2.67 -8.01 -10.68
C CYS A 254 -1.96 -9.36 -10.60
N GLY A 255 -1.14 -9.56 -9.55
CA GLY A 255 -0.47 -10.83 -9.44
C GLY A 255 0.55 -11.00 -8.34
N GLU A 256 1.17 -12.19 -8.37
CA GLU A 256 2.16 -12.67 -7.41
C GLU A 256 3.52 -12.96 -8.08
N CYS A 257 3.79 -12.37 -9.24
CA CYS A 257 4.98 -12.67 -10.02
C CYS A 257 6.27 -12.41 -9.22
N SER A 258 6.43 -11.21 -8.70
CA SER A 258 7.60 -10.81 -7.93
C SER A 258 7.64 -11.49 -6.56
N SER A 259 6.48 -11.69 -5.92
CA SER A 259 6.42 -12.37 -4.62
C SER A 259 6.77 -13.87 -4.70
N THR A 260 6.54 -14.50 -5.84
CA THR A 260 7.00 -15.88 -6.10
C THR A 260 8.53 -15.96 -6.10
N VAL A 261 9.19 -15.02 -6.75
CA VAL A 261 10.67 -14.91 -6.74
C VAL A 261 11.20 -14.60 -5.34
N TRP A 262 10.51 -13.70 -4.62
CA TRP A 262 10.82 -13.38 -3.23
C TRP A 262 10.71 -14.59 -2.31
N ALA A 263 9.64 -15.37 -2.41
CA ALA A 263 9.42 -16.57 -1.61
C ALA A 263 10.49 -17.64 -1.84
N ASN A 264 11.10 -17.67 -3.01
CA ASN A 264 12.22 -18.54 -3.34
C ASN A 264 13.58 -18.02 -2.80
N GLY A 265 13.58 -16.88 -2.07
CA GLY A 265 14.76 -16.34 -1.40
C GLY A 265 15.54 -15.29 -2.20
N ASP A 266 15.16 -14.99 -3.45
CA ASP A 266 15.83 -13.96 -4.25
C ASP A 266 15.10 -12.62 -4.15
N VAL A 267 15.34 -11.94 -3.03
CA VAL A 267 14.76 -10.63 -2.72
C VAL A 267 15.18 -9.55 -3.73
N GLU A 268 16.42 -9.60 -4.19
CA GLU A 268 16.94 -8.60 -5.13
C GLU A 268 16.31 -8.73 -6.52
N ALA A 269 16.15 -9.96 -7.02
CA ALA A 269 15.46 -10.21 -8.27
C ALA A 269 13.96 -9.82 -8.18
N ALA A 270 13.32 -10.05 -7.05
CA ALA A 270 11.94 -9.62 -6.82
C ALA A 270 11.80 -8.09 -6.89
N ILE A 271 12.69 -7.34 -6.24
CA ILE A 271 12.69 -5.86 -6.30
C ILE A 271 12.96 -5.37 -7.74
N GLN A 272 13.85 -6.03 -8.48
CA GLN A 272 14.08 -5.70 -9.89
C GLN A 272 12.83 -5.93 -10.75
N LEU A 273 12.07 -7.00 -10.51
CA LEU A 273 10.79 -7.24 -11.19
C LEU A 273 9.76 -6.15 -10.87
N GLU A 274 9.66 -5.71 -9.60
CA GLU A 274 8.76 -4.60 -9.23
C GLU A 274 9.12 -3.32 -9.96
N HIS A 275 10.42 -3.02 -10.06
CA HIS A 275 10.88 -1.85 -10.80
C HIS A 275 10.48 -1.92 -12.28
N LEU A 276 10.62 -3.08 -12.92
CA LEU A 276 10.19 -3.28 -14.30
C LEU A 276 8.68 -3.17 -14.47
N TRP A 277 7.89 -3.69 -13.52
CA TRP A 277 6.43 -3.52 -13.51
C TRP A 277 6.05 -2.04 -13.36
N ASP A 278 6.72 -1.29 -12.49
CA ASP A 278 6.47 0.13 -12.29
C ASP A 278 6.80 0.95 -13.56
N GLU A 279 7.91 0.64 -14.26
CA GLU A 279 8.26 1.27 -15.53
C GLU A 279 7.20 1.02 -16.61
N ILE A 280 6.75 -0.24 -16.77
CA ILE A 280 5.68 -0.58 -17.72
C ILE A 280 4.37 0.11 -17.31
N GLY A 281 4.02 0.08 -16.03
CA GLY A 281 2.84 0.77 -15.50
C GLY A 281 2.83 2.25 -15.88
N LYS A 282 3.93 2.95 -15.65
CA LYS A 282 4.10 4.37 -16.00
C LYS A 282 4.01 4.62 -17.49
N SER A 283 4.73 3.82 -18.29
CA SER A 283 4.80 4.02 -19.76
C SER A 283 3.50 3.70 -20.48
N ARG A 284 2.70 2.77 -19.95
CA ARG A 284 1.46 2.27 -20.56
C ARG A 284 0.20 2.69 -19.80
N GLN A 285 0.33 3.44 -18.71
CA GLN A 285 -0.78 3.88 -17.86
C GLN A 285 -1.61 2.72 -17.29
N LEU A 286 -0.93 1.69 -16.77
CA LEU A 286 -1.57 0.51 -16.19
C LEU A 286 -1.81 0.70 -14.70
N ASP A 287 -2.97 0.27 -14.23
CA ASP A 287 -3.18 0.02 -12.81
C ASP A 287 -2.63 -1.36 -12.46
N ILE A 288 -1.73 -1.43 -11.47
CA ILE A 288 -1.07 -2.69 -11.06
C ILE A 288 -1.32 -2.92 -9.58
N LEU A 289 -1.65 -4.16 -9.21
CA LEU A 289 -1.72 -4.63 -7.82
C LEU A 289 -0.82 -5.85 -7.62
N CYS A 290 0.26 -5.67 -6.88
CA CYS A 290 1.15 -6.74 -6.46
C CYS A 290 0.76 -7.29 -5.08
N ALA A 291 1.01 -8.58 -4.81
CA ALA A 291 0.69 -9.19 -3.52
C ALA A 291 1.85 -9.97 -2.94
N TYR A 292 2.07 -9.81 -1.61
CA TYR A 292 3.17 -10.46 -0.88
C TYR A 292 2.69 -11.13 0.41
N PRO A 293 3.11 -12.37 0.71
CA PRO A 293 2.77 -13.02 1.97
C PRO A 293 3.51 -12.38 3.15
N LEU A 294 2.80 -12.09 4.24
CA LEU A 294 3.38 -11.57 5.49
C LEU A 294 4.30 -12.59 6.19
N ALA A 295 4.11 -13.87 5.92
CA ALA A 295 4.85 -14.97 6.54
C ALA A 295 6.23 -15.23 5.93
N ALA A 296 6.69 -14.41 4.97
CA ALA A 296 8.02 -14.54 4.39
C ALA A 296 9.08 -14.41 5.50
N ARG A 297 9.69 -15.56 5.84
CA ARG A 297 10.70 -15.68 6.90
C ARG A 297 11.89 -14.79 6.56
N ASP A 298 12.40 -14.05 7.56
CA ASP A 298 13.66 -13.28 7.50
C ASP A 298 13.69 -12.09 6.52
N VAL A 299 12.57 -11.43 6.28
CA VAL A 299 12.58 -10.21 5.47
C VAL A 299 13.21 -9.08 6.25
N SER A 300 14.36 -8.57 5.77
CA SER A 300 14.97 -7.39 6.36
C SER A 300 14.04 -6.18 6.15
N VAL A 301 13.99 -5.30 7.14
CA VAL A 301 13.25 -4.03 7.04
C VAL A 301 13.68 -3.23 5.81
N ARG A 302 14.95 -3.33 5.43
CA ARG A 302 15.50 -2.69 4.24
C ARG A 302 14.84 -3.22 2.96
N SER A 303 14.62 -4.54 2.86
CA SER A 303 14.00 -5.17 1.70
C SER A 303 12.53 -4.78 1.55
N VAL A 304 11.76 -4.79 2.65
CA VAL A 304 10.36 -4.32 2.64
C VAL A 304 10.29 -2.85 2.25
N ARG A 305 11.21 -2.03 2.75
CA ARG A 305 11.29 -0.61 2.40
C ARG A 305 11.57 -0.40 0.91
N SER A 306 12.53 -1.14 0.34
CA SER A 306 12.82 -1.05 -1.09
C SER A 306 11.61 -1.47 -1.92
N LEU A 307 10.92 -2.56 -1.53
CA LEU A 307 9.70 -2.99 -2.17
C LEU A 307 8.60 -1.91 -2.12
N CYS A 308 8.33 -1.36 -0.93
CA CYS A 308 7.32 -0.31 -0.78
C CYS A 308 7.67 0.98 -1.54
N ALA A 309 8.93 1.24 -1.83
CA ALA A 309 9.35 2.42 -2.59
C ALA A 309 8.93 2.37 -4.07
N GLU A 310 8.76 1.18 -4.62
CA GLU A 310 8.31 0.98 -6.01
C GLU A 310 6.78 1.09 -6.18
N HIS A 311 6.00 1.19 -5.08
CA HIS A 311 4.54 1.14 -5.12
C HIS A 311 3.88 2.48 -4.80
N THR A 312 2.75 2.73 -5.44
CA THR A 312 1.92 3.93 -5.22
C THR A 312 1.18 3.85 -3.89
N ALA A 313 0.68 2.65 -3.54
CA ALA A 313 -0.02 2.36 -2.30
C ALA A 313 0.41 1.02 -1.70
N VAL A 314 0.37 0.90 -0.37
CA VAL A 314 0.70 -0.31 0.38
C VAL A 314 -0.46 -0.67 1.30
N GLU A 315 -1.13 -1.79 1.04
CA GLU A 315 -2.20 -2.35 1.87
C GLU A 315 -1.63 -3.51 2.69
N ILE A 316 -1.90 -3.54 4.00
CA ILE A 316 -1.46 -4.61 4.91
C ILE A 316 -2.70 -5.18 5.58
N ASN A 317 -3.02 -6.46 5.27
CA ASN A 317 -4.24 -7.16 5.73
C ASN A 317 -3.91 -8.49 6.43
#